data_da8505c927bec09fa67323eefb3fa8ec
#
_entry.id   da8505c927bec09fa67323eefb3fa8ec
#
_cell.length_a   1.000
_cell.length_b   1.000
_cell.length_c   1.000
_cell.angle_alpha   90.00
_cell.angle_beta   90.00
_cell.angle_gamma   90.00
#
_symmetry.space_group_name_H-M   'P 1'
#
loop_
_entity.id
_entity.type
_entity.pdbx_description
1 polymer ?
#
loop_
_entity_poly.entity_id
_entity_poly.type
_entity_poly.pdbx_seq_one_letter_code
_entity_poly.pdbx_strand_id
1 'polypeptide(L)'
;MNISKKALLIGLIIISCIVIIFFNYSNNIKSEKNHDKIFVESNDQANLKEISFFNLDQEEFFLSDFNGKVLLVNLWATWCAPCRVEMPSLDRLEDILGDESFQVIAIAVEKTDISKIAEFYQEEGIENLKIFHDKSTKSGLYAKAAGLPFTLLINKEGKEVGRKNGPWEWDSEEVLEIINELKEIN
;
A
#
# COMPACT_ATOMS: atom_id res chain seq x y z
N MET A 1 58.29 -17.78 -17.15
CA MET A 1 57.81 -16.54 -16.58
C MET A 1 56.35 -16.14 -16.95
N ASN A 2 55.61 -16.96 -17.70
CA ASN A 2 54.24 -16.60 -18.16
C ASN A 2 53.08 -17.29 -17.39
N ILE A 3 53.34 -18.36 -16.64
CA ILE A 3 52.30 -19.13 -15.94
C ILE A 3 51.81 -18.38 -14.69
N SER A 4 52.71 -17.72 -13.95
CA SER A 4 52.40 -16.98 -12.73
C SER A 4 51.46 -15.78 -12.93
N LYS A 5 51.64 -15.02 -14.02
CA LYS A 5 50.76 -13.87 -14.33
C LYS A 5 49.34 -14.27 -14.77
N LYS A 6 49.22 -15.38 -15.52
CA LYS A 6 47.90 -15.95 -15.89
C LYS A 6 47.15 -16.50 -14.68
N ALA A 7 47.82 -17.17 -13.77
CA ALA A 7 47.21 -17.66 -12.54
C ALA A 7 46.73 -16.53 -11.62
N LEU A 8 47.48 -15.42 -11.54
CA LEU A 8 47.10 -14.24 -10.78
C LEU A 8 45.83 -13.53 -11.39
N LEU A 9 45.80 -13.40 -12.72
CA LEU A 9 44.64 -12.83 -13.43
C LEU A 9 43.38 -13.68 -13.24
N ILE A 10 43.47 -14.99 -13.35
CA ILE A 10 42.36 -15.93 -13.12
C ILE A 10 41.85 -15.81 -11.66
N GLY A 11 42.75 -15.73 -10.70
CA GLY A 11 42.41 -15.51 -9.29
C GLY A 11 41.63 -14.23 -9.03
N LEU A 12 42.04 -13.11 -9.66
CA LEU A 12 41.35 -11.83 -9.56
C LEU A 12 39.95 -11.86 -10.18
N ILE A 13 39.78 -12.53 -11.32
CA ILE A 13 38.47 -12.71 -11.98
C ILE A 13 37.54 -13.54 -11.11
N ILE A 14 38.00 -14.63 -10.53
CA ILE A 14 37.21 -15.49 -9.64
C ILE A 14 36.76 -14.71 -8.39
N ILE A 15 37.65 -13.94 -7.78
CA ILE A 15 37.32 -13.11 -6.61
C ILE A 15 36.27 -12.06 -6.98
N SER A 16 36.41 -11.37 -8.12
CA SER A 16 35.44 -10.40 -8.61
C SER A 16 34.07 -11.03 -8.84
N CYS A 17 34.00 -12.20 -9.46
CA CYS A 17 32.74 -12.94 -9.67
C CYS A 17 32.09 -13.33 -8.33
N ILE A 18 32.85 -13.79 -7.36
CA ILE A 18 32.35 -14.16 -6.03
C ILE A 18 31.79 -12.93 -5.31
N VAL A 19 32.46 -11.78 -5.39
CA VAL A 19 31.99 -10.53 -4.80
C VAL A 19 30.69 -10.07 -5.43
N ILE A 20 30.57 -10.13 -6.76
CA ILE A 20 29.35 -9.77 -7.50
C ILE A 20 28.19 -10.71 -7.13
N ILE A 21 28.44 -12.03 -7.09
CA ILE A 21 27.44 -13.02 -6.70
C ILE A 21 26.99 -12.79 -5.25
N PHE A 22 27.94 -12.54 -4.35
CA PHE A 22 27.62 -12.26 -2.95
C PHE A 22 26.83 -10.97 -2.76
N PHE A 23 27.17 -9.92 -3.51
CA PHE A 23 26.44 -8.65 -3.49
C PHE A 23 25.01 -8.80 -4.03
N ASN A 24 24.83 -9.48 -5.15
CA ASN A 24 23.50 -9.80 -5.70
C ASN A 24 22.69 -10.71 -4.77
N TYR A 25 23.33 -11.71 -4.15
CA TYR A 25 22.68 -12.58 -3.17
C TYR A 25 22.24 -11.81 -1.91
N SER A 26 23.10 -10.92 -1.41
CA SER A 26 22.80 -10.07 -0.25
C SER A 26 21.64 -9.07 -0.53
N ASN A 27 21.58 -8.50 -1.73
CA ASN A 27 20.49 -7.61 -2.14
C ASN A 27 19.17 -8.39 -2.33
N ASN A 28 19.23 -9.60 -2.87
CA ASN A 28 18.04 -10.45 -3.05
C ASN A 28 17.46 -10.90 -1.69
N ILE A 29 18.30 -11.23 -0.70
CA ILE A 29 17.84 -11.57 0.66
C ILE A 29 17.22 -10.38 1.37
N LYS A 30 17.69 -9.14 1.13
CA LYS A 30 17.08 -7.94 1.71
C LYS A 30 15.69 -7.66 1.13
N SER A 31 15.49 -7.89 -0.17
CA SER A 31 14.20 -7.71 -0.84
C SER A 31 13.14 -8.71 -0.35
N GLU A 32 13.48 -9.99 -0.16
CA GLU A 32 12.52 -10.99 0.31
C GLU A 32 12.08 -10.83 1.79
N LYS A 33 12.87 -10.18 2.65
CA LYS A 33 12.60 -10.13 4.10
C LYS A 33 11.62 -9.06 4.56
N ASN A 34 11.33 -8.03 3.77
CA ASN A 34 10.54 -6.90 4.23
C ASN A 34 9.06 -6.94 3.80
N HIS A 35 8.72 -7.60 2.69
CA HIS A 35 7.33 -7.71 2.23
C HIS A 35 6.43 -8.53 3.17
N ASP A 36 6.97 -9.55 3.84
CA ASP A 36 6.21 -10.49 4.68
C ASP A 36 5.71 -9.91 6.01
N LYS A 37 6.14 -8.72 6.41
CA LYS A 37 5.81 -8.17 7.74
C LYS A 37 4.56 -7.27 7.75
N ILE A 38 4.34 -6.47 6.73
CA ILE A 38 3.25 -5.49 6.69
C ILE A 38 2.01 -6.10 6.08
N PHE A 39 2.13 -6.60 4.87
CA PHE A 39 1.03 -7.18 4.12
C PHE A 39 1.09 -8.70 4.12
N VAL A 40 -0.06 -9.32 4.32
CA VAL A 40 -0.23 -10.77 4.26
C VAL A 40 -1.00 -11.10 2.98
N GLU A 41 -0.49 -12.04 2.19
CA GLU A 41 -1.25 -12.62 1.09
C GLU A 41 -2.46 -13.39 1.63
N SER A 42 -3.58 -13.31 0.94
CA SER A 42 -4.81 -14.01 1.32
C SER A 42 -5.28 -14.91 0.20
N ASN A 43 -5.55 -16.19 0.53
CA ASN A 43 -6.24 -17.11 -0.36
C ASN A 43 -7.73 -16.76 -0.49
N ASP A 44 -8.27 -15.97 0.45
CA ASP A 44 -9.66 -15.50 0.48
C ASP A 44 -9.73 -14.05 0.03
N GLN A 45 -9.53 -13.83 -1.29
CA GLN A 45 -9.45 -12.51 -1.89
C GLN A 45 -10.75 -11.71 -1.72
N ALA A 46 -10.61 -10.39 -1.61
CA ALA A 46 -11.71 -9.44 -1.58
C ALA A 46 -12.53 -9.48 -2.87
N ASN A 47 -13.83 -9.21 -2.78
CA ASN A 47 -14.66 -8.95 -3.95
C ASN A 47 -14.57 -7.47 -4.35
N LEU A 48 -13.43 -7.10 -4.92
CA LEU A 48 -13.08 -5.69 -5.23
C LEU A 48 -14.09 -5.00 -6.13
N LYS A 49 -14.77 -5.75 -7.02
CA LYS A 49 -15.76 -5.22 -7.98
C LYS A 49 -17.04 -4.69 -7.31
N GLU A 50 -17.33 -5.17 -6.11
CA GLU A 50 -18.51 -4.76 -5.36
C GLU A 50 -18.23 -3.61 -4.37
N ILE A 51 -16.98 -3.19 -4.24
CA ILE A 51 -16.62 -2.08 -3.36
C ILE A 51 -16.93 -0.78 -4.08
N SER A 52 -17.97 -0.08 -3.60
CA SER A 52 -18.35 1.26 -4.06
C SER A 52 -18.41 2.23 -2.89
N PHE A 53 -18.20 3.50 -3.19
CA PHE A 53 -18.15 4.59 -2.22
C PHE A 53 -18.46 5.93 -2.90
N PHE A 54 -18.77 6.95 -2.12
CA PHE A 54 -19.19 8.27 -2.60
C PHE A 54 -18.20 9.34 -2.15
N ASN A 55 -17.99 10.36 -2.97
CA ASN A 55 -17.27 11.58 -2.60
C ASN A 55 -18.20 12.61 -1.94
N LEU A 56 -17.69 13.81 -1.62
CA LEU A 56 -18.48 14.91 -1.04
C LEU A 56 -19.61 15.39 -1.97
N ASP A 57 -19.43 15.29 -3.27
CA ASP A 57 -20.41 15.69 -4.30
C ASP A 57 -21.46 14.62 -4.55
N GLN A 58 -21.46 13.53 -3.79
CA GLN A 58 -22.34 12.36 -3.91
C GLN A 58 -22.15 11.62 -5.25
N GLU A 59 -21.00 11.73 -5.87
CA GLU A 59 -20.63 10.92 -7.02
C GLU A 59 -20.19 9.54 -6.54
N GLU A 60 -20.70 8.48 -7.18
CA GLU A 60 -20.34 7.09 -6.88
C GLU A 60 -19.07 6.68 -7.63
N PHE A 61 -18.19 6.02 -6.91
CA PHE A 61 -16.94 5.43 -7.42
C PHE A 61 -16.88 3.95 -7.08
N PHE A 62 -16.23 3.21 -7.97
CA PHE A 62 -15.80 1.82 -7.76
C PHE A 62 -14.29 1.75 -7.76
N LEU A 63 -13.71 0.73 -7.12
CA LEU A 63 -12.24 0.55 -7.18
C LEU A 63 -11.73 0.37 -8.60
N SER A 64 -12.55 -0.17 -9.52
CA SER A 64 -12.22 -0.30 -10.95
C SER A 64 -12.02 1.03 -11.68
N ASP A 65 -12.56 2.14 -11.17
CA ASP A 65 -12.39 3.46 -11.79
C ASP A 65 -10.95 3.99 -11.63
N PHE A 66 -10.18 3.35 -10.77
CA PHE A 66 -8.78 3.64 -10.49
C PHE A 66 -7.80 2.63 -11.13
N ASN A 67 -8.27 1.78 -12.04
CA ASN A 67 -7.42 0.82 -12.74
C ASN A 67 -6.24 1.52 -13.44
N GLY A 68 -5.08 0.88 -13.44
CA GLY A 68 -3.82 1.45 -13.91
C GLY A 68 -2.98 2.11 -12.82
N LYS A 69 -3.54 2.29 -11.61
CA LYS A 69 -2.81 2.75 -10.43
C LYS A 69 -2.59 1.61 -9.44
N VAL A 70 -1.51 1.70 -8.69
CA VAL A 70 -1.38 0.97 -7.42
C VAL A 70 -2.25 1.69 -6.39
N LEU A 71 -3.08 0.95 -5.63
CA LEU A 71 -3.96 1.53 -4.64
C LEU A 71 -3.64 0.99 -3.24
N LEU A 72 -3.58 1.89 -2.27
CA LEU A 72 -3.67 1.55 -0.85
C LEU A 72 -5.09 1.89 -0.38
N VAL A 73 -5.95 0.87 -0.28
CA VAL A 73 -7.36 1.04 0.12
C VAL A 73 -7.48 0.80 1.61
N ASN A 74 -7.77 1.85 2.37
CA ASN A 74 -7.94 1.79 3.82
C ASN A 74 -9.41 1.93 4.18
N LEU A 75 -9.94 0.98 4.96
CA LEU A 75 -11.28 1.03 5.54
C LEU A 75 -11.19 1.49 6.99
N TRP A 76 -11.87 2.58 7.31
CA TRP A 76 -11.78 3.23 8.61
C TRP A 76 -13.14 3.80 9.08
N ALA A 77 -13.19 4.40 10.27
CA ALA A 77 -14.36 5.13 10.76
C ALA A 77 -13.95 6.21 11.78
N THR A 78 -14.74 7.27 11.89
CA THR A 78 -14.48 8.38 12.81
C THR A 78 -14.49 7.98 14.29
N TRP A 79 -15.28 6.98 14.65
CA TRP A 79 -15.35 6.41 16.01
C TRP A 79 -14.26 5.38 16.33
N CYS A 80 -13.49 4.96 15.34
CA CYS A 80 -12.43 3.94 15.46
C CYS A 80 -11.13 4.59 15.93
N ALA A 81 -10.81 4.48 17.22
CA ALA A 81 -9.62 5.14 17.81
C ALA A 81 -8.30 4.74 17.12
N PRO A 82 -7.98 3.43 16.83
CA PRO A 82 -6.75 3.10 16.12
C PRO A 82 -6.74 3.61 14.66
N CYS A 83 -7.91 3.75 14.00
CA CYS A 83 -7.99 4.35 12.67
C CYS A 83 -7.56 5.82 12.69
N ARG A 84 -8.06 6.59 13.67
CA ARG A 84 -7.71 8.02 13.82
C ARG A 84 -6.21 8.22 13.99
N VAL A 85 -5.53 7.31 14.69
CA VAL A 85 -4.08 7.39 14.93
C VAL A 85 -3.28 7.25 13.62
N GLU A 86 -3.73 6.41 12.68
CA GLU A 86 -2.99 6.17 11.43
C GLU A 86 -3.33 7.18 10.31
N MET A 87 -4.47 7.88 10.37
CA MET A 87 -4.90 8.80 9.31
C MET A 87 -3.86 9.87 8.93
N PRO A 88 -3.13 10.50 9.86
CA PRO A 88 -2.07 11.43 9.49
C PRO A 88 -0.92 10.80 8.69
N SER A 89 -0.59 9.53 8.92
CA SER A 89 0.45 8.84 8.14
C SER A 89 -0.05 8.44 6.75
N LEU A 90 -1.33 8.11 6.60
CA LEU A 90 -1.96 7.92 5.28
C LEU A 90 -1.97 9.22 4.47
N ASP A 91 -2.25 10.35 5.12
CA ASP A 91 -2.25 11.67 4.48
C ASP A 91 -0.86 12.06 3.98
N ARG A 92 0.19 11.84 4.81
CA ARG A 92 1.59 12.06 4.40
C ARG A 92 2.02 11.09 3.30
N LEU A 93 1.56 9.85 3.32
CA LEU A 93 1.82 8.90 2.23
C LEU A 93 1.25 9.37 0.89
N GLU A 94 0.02 9.89 0.89
CA GLU A 94 -0.60 10.47 -0.32
C GLU A 94 0.17 11.71 -0.79
N ASP A 95 0.63 12.59 0.13
CA ASP A 95 1.46 13.75 -0.20
C ASP A 95 2.80 13.34 -0.86
N ILE A 96 3.44 12.28 -0.34
CA ILE A 96 4.76 11.83 -0.82
C ILE A 96 4.68 11.08 -2.15
N LEU A 97 3.72 10.16 -2.31
CA LEU A 97 3.67 9.22 -3.43
C LEU A 97 2.46 9.35 -4.34
N GLY A 98 1.42 10.11 -3.93
CA GLY A 98 0.19 10.27 -4.69
C GLY A 98 0.44 10.92 -6.06
N ASP A 99 0.14 10.18 -7.16
CA ASP A 99 0.32 10.63 -8.54
C ASP A 99 -0.59 9.85 -9.51
N GLU A 100 -0.28 9.91 -10.80
CA GLU A 100 -1.03 9.16 -11.81
C GLU A 100 -0.84 7.63 -11.71
N SER A 101 0.14 7.15 -10.95
CA SER A 101 0.49 5.73 -10.80
C SER A 101 0.16 5.13 -9.42
N PHE A 102 -0.13 5.97 -8.42
CA PHE A 102 -0.47 5.57 -7.05
C PHE A 102 -1.52 6.48 -6.43
N GLN A 103 -2.38 5.91 -5.59
CA GLN A 103 -3.34 6.68 -4.78
C GLN A 103 -3.72 5.94 -3.49
N VAL A 104 -3.86 6.70 -2.39
CA VAL A 104 -4.52 6.23 -1.17
C VAL A 104 -6.03 6.45 -1.30
N ILE A 105 -6.82 5.40 -1.09
CA ILE A 105 -8.28 5.42 -1.09
C ILE A 105 -8.78 5.13 0.34
N ALA A 106 -8.89 6.17 1.16
CA ALA A 106 -9.39 6.05 2.53
C ALA A 106 -10.92 6.14 2.54
N ILE A 107 -11.62 5.00 2.75
CA ILE A 107 -13.07 4.88 2.74
C ILE A 107 -13.60 4.83 4.17
N ALA A 108 -14.37 5.83 4.58
CA ALA A 108 -15.09 5.80 5.85
C ALA A 108 -16.30 4.86 5.74
N VAL A 109 -16.26 3.72 6.46
CA VAL A 109 -17.32 2.69 6.43
C VAL A 109 -18.20 2.80 7.67
N GLU A 110 -19.08 3.78 7.68
CA GLU A 110 -19.96 4.06 8.81
C GLU A 110 -21.29 4.72 8.41
N LYS A 111 -22.31 4.54 9.26
CA LYS A 111 -23.66 5.10 9.04
C LYS A 111 -23.76 6.52 9.57
N THR A 112 -22.90 7.41 9.14
CA THR A 112 -22.92 8.82 9.52
C THR A 112 -23.27 9.70 8.32
N ASP A 113 -23.34 11.00 8.53
CA ASP A 113 -23.39 11.97 7.42
C ASP A 113 -21.97 12.28 6.97
N ILE A 114 -21.75 12.42 5.66
CA ILE A 114 -20.42 12.67 5.10
C ILE A 114 -19.81 13.99 5.62
N SER A 115 -20.65 14.95 6.03
CA SER A 115 -20.20 16.19 6.66
C SER A 115 -19.40 15.95 7.95
N LYS A 116 -19.73 14.89 8.70
CA LYS A 116 -18.98 14.52 9.91
C LYS A 116 -17.59 13.98 9.59
N ILE A 117 -17.44 13.32 8.45
CA ILE A 117 -16.14 12.89 7.96
C ILE A 117 -15.31 14.11 7.53
N ALA A 118 -15.94 15.08 6.85
CA ALA A 118 -15.29 16.33 6.47
C ALA A 118 -14.87 17.17 7.69
N GLU A 119 -15.72 17.25 8.74
CA GLU A 119 -15.37 17.88 10.01
C GLU A 119 -14.14 17.21 10.65
N PHE A 120 -14.11 15.87 10.68
CA PHE A 120 -12.96 15.11 11.19
C PHE A 120 -11.67 15.41 10.40
N TYR A 121 -11.71 15.43 9.05
CA TYR A 121 -10.55 15.78 8.23
C TYR A 121 -10.02 17.17 8.58
N GLN A 122 -10.92 18.14 8.76
CA GLN A 122 -10.55 19.51 9.14
C GLN A 122 -9.94 19.56 10.55
N GLU A 123 -10.52 18.86 11.53
CA GLU A 123 -10.04 18.82 12.92
C GLU A 123 -8.65 18.18 13.05
N GLU A 124 -8.39 17.12 12.29
CA GLU A 124 -7.12 16.37 12.32
C GLU A 124 -6.07 16.90 11.33
N GLY A 125 -6.42 17.92 10.51
CA GLY A 125 -5.50 18.51 9.54
C GLY A 125 -5.16 17.57 8.39
N ILE A 126 -6.11 16.75 7.92
CA ILE A 126 -5.99 15.86 6.77
C ILE A 126 -6.28 16.68 5.52
N GLU A 127 -5.28 16.87 4.65
CA GLU A 127 -5.35 17.80 3.52
C GLU A 127 -5.19 17.11 2.14
N ASN A 128 -4.44 16.00 2.08
CA ASN A 128 -4.07 15.32 0.84
C ASN A 128 -5.04 14.21 0.47
N LEU A 129 -5.63 13.53 1.46
CA LEU A 129 -6.59 12.46 1.24
C LEU A 129 -7.92 12.97 0.73
N LYS A 130 -8.45 12.36 -0.33
CA LYS A 130 -9.83 12.57 -0.76
C LYS A 130 -10.79 11.96 0.24
N ILE A 131 -11.92 12.65 0.47
CA ILE A 131 -12.99 12.15 1.33
C ILE A 131 -13.84 11.16 0.55
N PHE A 132 -13.83 9.90 1.00
CA PHE A 132 -14.66 8.83 0.48
C PHE A 132 -15.46 8.18 1.60
N HIS A 133 -16.73 7.87 1.30
CA HIS A 133 -17.68 7.36 2.27
C HIS A 133 -18.52 6.21 1.70
N ASP A 134 -18.56 5.09 2.43
CA ASP A 134 -19.52 4.01 2.24
C ASP A 134 -20.51 3.98 3.41
N LYS A 135 -21.62 4.69 3.28
CA LYS A 135 -22.70 4.72 4.28
C LYS A 135 -23.39 3.37 4.44
N SER A 136 -23.31 2.51 3.43
CA SER A 136 -23.89 1.16 3.48
C SER A 136 -23.09 0.21 4.36
N THR A 137 -21.80 0.51 4.59
CA THR A 137 -20.80 -0.30 5.29
C THR A 137 -20.47 -1.64 4.62
N LYS A 138 -20.91 -1.85 3.38
CA LYS A 138 -20.73 -3.12 2.65
C LYS A 138 -19.29 -3.31 2.16
N SER A 139 -18.54 -2.23 1.98
CA SER A 139 -17.12 -2.33 1.60
C SER A 139 -16.33 -3.20 2.56
N GLY A 140 -16.63 -3.13 3.88
CA GLY A 140 -16.03 -4.02 4.87
C GLY A 140 -16.34 -5.50 4.63
N LEU A 141 -17.58 -5.82 4.24
CA LEU A 141 -18.00 -7.19 3.91
C LEU A 141 -17.31 -7.68 2.63
N TYR A 142 -17.30 -6.86 1.57
CA TYR A 142 -16.70 -7.22 0.28
C TYR A 142 -15.18 -7.33 0.36
N ALA A 143 -14.53 -6.49 1.17
CA ALA A 143 -13.11 -6.57 1.49
C ALA A 143 -12.76 -7.78 2.37
N LYS A 144 -13.78 -8.43 3.01
CA LYS A 144 -13.61 -9.47 4.02
C LYS A 144 -12.77 -8.98 5.20
N ALA A 145 -13.02 -7.73 5.61
CA ALA A 145 -12.34 -7.09 6.73
C ALA A 145 -12.76 -7.77 8.06
N ALA A 146 -11.79 -8.19 8.85
CA ALA A 146 -12.03 -8.77 10.18
C ALA A 146 -12.38 -7.71 11.25
N GLY A 147 -12.08 -6.44 10.98
CA GLY A 147 -12.31 -5.28 11.83
C GLY A 147 -11.73 -4.02 11.19
N LEU A 148 -11.69 -2.90 11.95
CA LEU A 148 -11.10 -1.64 11.53
C LEU A 148 -9.92 -1.27 12.40
N PRO A 149 -8.88 -0.61 11.86
CA PRO A 149 -8.69 -0.35 10.43
C PRO A 149 -8.32 -1.61 9.66
N PHE A 150 -8.65 -1.61 8.37
CA PHE A 150 -8.30 -2.69 7.46
C PHE A 150 -7.81 -2.13 6.14
N THR A 151 -6.67 -2.61 5.65
CA THR A 151 -6.05 -2.08 4.45
C THR A 151 -5.83 -3.18 3.41
N LEU A 152 -6.14 -2.87 2.15
CA LEU A 152 -5.82 -3.67 0.97
C LEU A 152 -4.75 -2.95 0.15
N LEU A 153 -3.77 -3.69 -0.35
CA LEU A 153 -2.84 -3.24 -1.37
C LEU A 153 -3.24 -3.88 -2.70
N ILE A 154 -3.49 -3.04 -3.70
CA ILE A 154 -4.01 -3.44 -5.01
C ILE A 154 -3.02 -2.97 -6.08
N ASN A 155 -2.67 -3.86 -7.01
CA ASN A 155 -1.76 -3.53 -8.10
C ASN A 155 -2.48 -2.84 -9.28
N LYS A 156 -1.72 -2.43 -10.32
CA LYS A 156 -2.24 -1.72 -11.50
C LYS A 156 -3.30 -2.51 -12.29
N GLU A 157 -3.26 -3.86 -12.21
CA GLU A 157 -4.26 -4.76 -12.83
C GLU A 157 -5.55 -4.87 -12.01
N GLY A 158 -5.67 -4.15 -10.89
CA GLY A 158 -6.83 -4.21 -10.00
C GLY A 158 -6.91 -5.50 -9.19
N LYS A 159 -5.77 -6.16 -8.93
CA LYS A 159 -5.68 -7.37 -8.09
C LYS A 159 -5.17 -7.03 -6.71
N GLU A 160 -5.79 -7.63 -5.69
CA GLU A 160 -5.25 -7.62 -4.34
C GLU A 160 -3.91 -8.37 -4.31
N VAL A 161 -2.86 -7.69 -3.86
CA VAL A 161 -1.51 -8.25 -3.69
C VAL A 161 -1.12 -8.34 -2.21
N GLY A 162 -1.91 -7.76 -1.32
CA GLY A 162 -1.71 -7.89 0.11
C GLY A 162 -2.79 -7.22 0.93
N ARG A 163 -2.87 -7.58 2.20
CA ARG A 163 -3.79 -7.00 3.19
C ARG A 163 -3.15 -6.83 4.55
N LYS A 164 -3.66 -5.88 5.32
CA LYS A 164 -3.22 -5.59 6.67
C LYS A 164 -4.42 -5.39 7.59
N ASN A 165 -4.46 -6.10 8.70
CA ASN A 165 -5.40 -5.86 9.80
C ASN A 165 -4.73 -4.98 10.85
N GLY A 166 -5.46 -4.01 11.37
CA GLY A 166 -4.98 -3.07 12.38
C GLY A 166 -4.10 -1.95 11.82
N PRO A 167 -3.77 -0.97 12.68
CA PRO A 167 -3.08 0.26 12.27
C PRO A 167 -1.62 0.03 11.90
N TRP A 168 -1.07 0.97 11.12
CA TRP A 168 0.32 1.01 10.74
C TRP A 168 0.81 2.45 10.54
N GLU A 169 2.14 2.64 10.53
CA GLU A 169 2.78 3.89 10.11
C GLU A 169 2.99 3.85 8.58
N TRP A 170 2.04 4.45 7.83
CA TRP A 170 1.94 4.26 6.39
C TRP A 170 3.00 5.02 5.59
N ASP A 171 3.59 6.08 6.13
CA ASP A 171 4.71 6.83 5.54
C ASP A 171 6.09 6.31 5.96
N SER A 172 6.17 5.10 6.52
CA SER A 172 7.42 4.43 6.85
C SER A 172 8.23 4.08 5.59
N GLU A 173 9.57 4.10 5.68
CA GLU A 173 10.47 3.76 4.57
C GLU A 173 10.12 2.40 3.94
N GLU A 174 9.75 1.41 4.76
CA GLU A 174 9.35 0.08 4.31
C GLU A 174 8.09 0.12 3.41
N VAL A 175 7.07 0.91 3.74
CA VAL A 175 5.86 1.08 2.92
C VAL A 175 6.17 1.81 1.62
N LEU A 176 7.00 2.88 1.70
CA LEU A 176 7.41 3.65 0.52
C LEU A 176 8.16 2.76 -0.49
N GLU A 177 9.05 1.89 -0.01
CA GLU A 177 9.78 0.94 -0.86
C GLU A 177 8.81 -0.04 -1.55
N ILE A 178 7.89 -0.68 -0.80
CA ILE A 178 6.90 -1.62 -1.34
C ILE A 178 6.05 -0.97 -2.44
N ILE A 179 5.55 0.24 -2.20
CA ILE A 179 4.71 0.94 -3.18
C ILE A 179 5.51 1.32 -4.42
N ASN A 180 6.74 1.83 -4.26
CA ASN A 180 7.60 2.16 -5.39
C ASN A 180 7.94 0.93 -6.25
N GLU A 181 8.23 -0.22 -5.63
CA GLU A 181 8.45 -1.47 -6.38
C GLU A 181 7.20 -1.86 -7.19
N LEU A 182 6.00 -1.76 -6.62
CA LEU A 182 4.76 -2.06 -7.34
C LEU A 182 4.45 -1.06 -8.47
N LYS A 183 4.87 0.21 -8.32
CA LYS A 183 4.75 1.24 -9.38
C LYS A 183 5.65 0.93 -10.58
N GLU A 184 6.79 0.25 -10.38
CA GLU A 184 7.72 -0.12 -11.46
C GLU A 184 7.31 -1.40 -12.22
N ILE A 185 6.46 -2.24 -11.63
CA ILE A 185 5.94 -3.45 -12.28
C ILE A 185 4.88 -3.05 -13.31
N ASN A 186 5.15 -3.38 -14.60
CA ASN A 186 4.24 -3.14 -15.73
C ASN A 186 3.26 -4.30 -15.91
#